data_258a400a6564ddbba982444aff9fd77d
#
_entry.id   258a400a6564ddbba982444aff9fd77d
#
_cell.length_a   1.000
_cell.length_b   1.000
_cell.length_c   1.000
_cell.angle_alpha   90.00
_cell.angle_beta   90.00
_cell.angle_gamma   90.00
#
_symmetry.space_group_name_H-M   'P 1'
#
loop_
_entity.id
_entity.type
_entity.pdbx_description
1 polymer ?
#
loop_
_entity_poly.entity_id
_entity_poly.type
_entity_poly.pdbx_seq_one_letter_code
_entity_poly.pdbx_strand_id
1 'polypeptide(L)'
;DAQGWYESGPVRDVTIRNNTFTRGNAQAIFIEPTNPTVSTEKTVHSNIKIENNTFFMYNKRVLDAKSVKDLTFKNNKIYRQDPINGDGSLSLAVKDGSSTELNVADSAELTVSGSGNTLSGKLYNFNGCKNVVIEGNEYDGGMNAGSSISNMSASDITVTNDAMKVNADSTTAANGTVYYESDNEKVVKVSSTGVVTAAGAGTANVTGYMVVGGRKFPTNAVTFTVSGSDLGNLPSGIELTAAD
;
A
#
# COMPACT_ATOMS: atom_id res chain seq x y z
N ASP A 1 3.00 23.03 18.09
CA ASP A 1 1.61 23.37 18.42
C ASP A 1 1.57 24.32 19.60
N ALA A 2 1.15 25.56 19.36
CA ALA A 2 1.12 26.62 20.38
C ALA A 2 -0.31 26.95 20.87
N GLN A 3 -1.28 26.08 20.60
CA GLN A 3 -2.64 26.30 21.08
C GLN A 3 -2.70 26.24 22.59
N GLY A 4 -2.86 27.41 23.21
CA GLY A 4 -2.94 27.55 24.67
C GLY A 4 -1.60 27.56 25.41
N TRP A 5 -0.47 27.46 24.68
CA TRP A 5 0.87 27.51 25.25
C TRP A 5 1.70 28.56 24.50
N TYR A 6 2.15 29.57 25.17
CA TYR A 6 2.91 30.70 24.56
C TYR A 6 4.40 30.43 24.40
N GLU A 7 4.80 29.16 24.41
CA GLU A 7 6.20 28.75 24.53
C GLU A 7 6.87 28.44 23.18
N SER A 8 6.12 28.36 22.09
CA SER A 8 6.70 28.05 20.77
C SER A 8 6.80 29.25 19.87
N GLY A 9 8.01 29.55 19.49
CA GLY A 9 8.35 30.56 18.49
C GLY A 9 8.35 30.01 17.05
N PRO A 10 8.76 30.85 16.08
CA PRO A 10 8.97 30.41 14.72
C PRO A 10 10.01 29.31 14.62
N VAL A 11 9.70 28.26 13.88
CA VAL A 11 10.64 27.20 13.56
C VAL A 11 11.41 27.59 12.30
N ARG A 12 12.73 27.52 12.34
CA ARG A 12 13.61 27.87 11.22
C ARG A 12 14.77 26.89 11.12
N ASP A 13 15.29 26.73 9.90
CA ASP A 13 16.51 25.97 9.64
C ASP A 13 16.45 24.52 10.13
N VAL A 14 15.32 23.85 9.84
CA VAL A 14 15.09 22.45 10.22
C VAL A 14 15.31 21.52 9.04
N THR A 15 16.04 20.44 9.27
CA THR A 15 16.19 19.35 8.30
C THR A 15 15.72 18.05 8.92
N ILE A 16 14.74 17.40 8.26
CA ILE A 16 14.23 16.08 8.60
C ILE A 16 14.69 15.14 7.48
N ARG A 17 15.61 14.25 7.77
CA ARG A 17 16.19 13.37 6.75
C ARG A 17 16.49 11.97 7.23
N ASN A 18 16.45 11.01 6.29
CA ASN A 18 16.83 9.61 6.53
C ASN A 18 16.00 8.92 7.63
N ASN A 19 14.75 9.34 7.79
CA ASN A 19 13.83 8.73 8.76
C ASN A 19 12.87 7.79 8.05
N THR A 20 12.32 6.85 8.82
CA THR A 20 11.21 6.01 8.41
C THR A 20 10.00 6.35 9.28
N PHE A 21 8.93 6.80 8.65
CA PHE A 21 7.66 7.09 9.29
C PHE A 21 6.70 5.94 9.05
N THR A 22 6.19 5.35 10.13
CA THR A 22 5.26 4.22 10.06
C THR A 22 3.99 4.52 10.83
N ARG A 23 2.87 3.97 10.36
CA ARG A 23 1.56 4.06 11.05
C ARG A 23 1.05 5.48 11.30
N GLY A 24 1.35 6.40 10.41
CA GLY A 24 0.77 7.75 10.46
C GLY A 24 -0.73 7.71 10.24
N ASN A 25 -1.52 8.03 11.27
CA ASN A 25 -2.98 7.91 11.21
C ASN A 25 -3.67 9.12 10.57
N ALA A 26 -3.02 10.27 10.50
CA ALA A 26 -3.57 11.48 9.88
C ALA A 26 -2.58 12.08 8.89
N GLN A 27 -1.70 12.96 9.34
CA GLN A 27 -0.58 13.44 8.55
C GLN A 27 0.73 12.91 9.13
N ALA A 28 1.71 12.62 8.26
CA ALA A 28 3.02 12.21 8.74
C ALA A 28 3.82 13.41 9.27
N ILE A 29 3.75 14.53 8.59
CA ILE A 29 4.35 15.79 9.01
C ILE A 29 3.30 16.88 9.00
N PHE A 30 3.15 17.54 10.13
CA PHE A 30 2.19 18.60 10.36
C PHE A 30 2.89 19.86 10.86
N ILE A 31 2.76 20.96 10.11
CA ILE A 31 3.33 22.26 10.42
C ILE A 31 2.18 23.25 10.48
N GLU A 32 1.75 23.61 11.68
CA GLU A 32 0.62 24.52 11.87
C GLU A 32 0.91 25.55 12.98
N PRO A 33 1.29 26.75 12.61
CA PRO A 33 1.38 27.84 13.59
C PRO A 33 0.00 28.33 13.96
N THR A 34 -0.16 28.75 15.19
CA THR A 34 -1.32 29.50 15.66
C THR A 34 -1.27 30.92 15.15
N ASN A 35 -1.42 31.12 13.85
CA ASN A 35 -1.44 32.42 13.23
C ASN A 35 -2.82 32.71 12.63
N PRO A 36 -3.54 33.71 13.10
CA PRO A 36 -4.88 34.04 12.58
C PRO A 36 -4.84 34.57 11.14
N THR A 37 -3.72 35.12 10.70
CA THR A 37 -3.57 35.68 9.35
C THR A 37 -2.56 34.84 8.57
N VAL A 38 -3.04 34.06 7.59
CA VAL A 38 -2.21 33.23 6.74
C VAL A 38 -2.08 33.86 5.37
N SER A 39 -0.84 34.18 4.97
CA SER A 39 -0.52 34.69 3.65
C SER A 39 0.93 34.40 3.30
N THR A 40 1.27 34.44 2.03
CA THR A 40 2.65 34.32 1.55
C THR A 40 3.56 35.49 1.95
N GLU A 41 2.95 36.63 2.30
CA GLU A 41 3.67 37.82 2.73
C GLU A 41 4.17 37.77 4.18
N LYS A 42 3.49 36.97 5.02
CA LYS A 42 3.74 36.87 6.45
C LYS A 42 3.85 35.43 6.92
N THR A 43 4.84 34.73 6.41
CA THR A 43 5.12 33.35 6.84
C THR A 43 5.76 33.32 8.22
N VAL A 44 5.36 32.35 9.05
CA VAL A 44 5.87 32.17 10.42
C VAL A 44 7.14 31.33 10.42
N HIS A 45 7.10 30.19 9.74
CA HIS A 45 8.22 29.25 9.67
C HIS A 45 9.03 29.45 8.40
N SER A 46 10.32 29.03 8.42
CA SER A 46 11.16 29.16 7.23
C SER A 46 12.29 28.14 7.18
N ASN A 47 12.76 27.88 5.95
CA ASN A 47 13.88 26.99 5.65
C ASN A 47 13.72 25.61 6.28
N ILE A 48 12.66 24.89 5.87
CA ILE A 48 12.37 23.53 6.32
C ILE A 48 12.65 22.56 5.18
N LYS A 49 13.49 21.56 5.43
CA LYS A 49 13.89 20.55 4.47
C LYS A 49 13.46 19.17 4.96
N ILE A 50 12.76 18.44 4.11
CA ILE A 50 12.28 17.07 4.36
C ILE A 50 12.82 16.20 3.24
N GLU A 51 13.89 15.44 3.50
CA GLU A 51 14.68 14.83 2.45
C GLU A 51 15.03 13.38 2.75
N ASN A 52 14.99 12.52 1.72
CA ASN A 52 15.43 11.13 1.81
C ASN A 52 14.75 10.32 2.92
N ASN A 53 13.48 10.62 3.21
CA ASN A 53 12.70 9.87 4.19
C ASN A 53 11.86 8.80 3.49
N THR A 54 11.44 7.80 4.25
CA THR A 54 10.46 6.81 3.82
C THR A 54 9.20 6.95 4.65
N PHE A 55 8.06 7.08 3.98
CA PHE A 55 6.76 7.22 4.60
C PHE A 55 5.88 6.02 4.26
N PHE A 56 5.43 5.30 5.28
CA PHE A 56 4.40 4.27 5.15
C PHE A 56 3.07 4.86 5.61
N MET A 57 2.26 5.26 4.63
CA MET A 57 1.04 6.00 4.87
C MET A 57 -0.17 5.07 5.01
N TYR A 58 -0.84 5.22 6.13
CA TYR A 58 -2.11 4.56 6.41
C TYR A 58 -3.29 5.36 5.89
N ASN A 59 -3.22 6.69 6.03
CA ASN A 59 -4.28 7.59 5.63
C ASN A 59 -3.70 8.91 5.14
N LYS A 60 -4.44 9.57 4.35
CA LYS A 60 -4.45 10.94 3.80
C LYS A 60 -3.11 11.62 3.49
N ARG A 61 -2.50 12.36 4.42
CA ARG A 61 -1.48 13.35 4.05
C ARG A 61 -0.09 12.97 4.49
N VAL A 62 0.85 13.06 3.59
CA VAL A 62 2.28 12.96 3.94
C VAL A 62 2.77 14.26 4.54
N LEU A 63 2.31 15.40 4.01
CA LEU A 63 2.71 16.72 4.47
C LEU A 63 1.50 17.67 4.50
N ASP A 64 1.29 18.29 5.64
CA ASP A 64 0.36 19.39 5.85
C ASP A 64 1.12 20.57 6.40
N ALA A 65 1.29 21.61 5.60
CA ALA A 65 2.12 22.76 5.94
C ALA A 65 1.36 24.07 5.84
N LYS A 66 1.45 24.88 6.89
CA LYS A 66 0.84 26.19 6.97
C LYS A 66 1.89 27.25 7.32
N SER A 67 1.87 28.33 6.57
CA SER A 67 2.69 29.52 6.82
C SER A 67 4.20 29.26 6.87
N VAL A 68 4.70 28.56 5.84
CA VAL A 68 6.12 28.21 5.68
C VAL A 68 6.70 28.88 4.45
N LYS A 69 7.85 29.53 4.59
CA LYS A 69 8.67 30.01 3.48
C LYS A 69 9.88 29.10 3.30
N ASP A 70 10.27 28.85 2.05
CA ASP A 70 11.42 28.01 1.69
C ASP A 70 11.27 26.59 2.25
N LEU A 71 10.23 25.89 1.80
CA LEU A 71 9.92 24.50 2.16
C LEU A 71 10.38 23.55 1.04
N THR A 72 11.24 22.61 1.37
CA THR A 72 11.71 21.58 0.42
C THR A 72 11.26 20.19 0.87
N PHE A 73 10.63 19.46 -0.04
CA PHE A 73 10.28 18.06 0.13
C PHE A 73 10.88 17.26 -1.04
N LYS A 74 11.98 16.52 -0.77
CA LYS A 74 12.84 16.00 -1.84
C LYS A 74 13.29 14.57 -1.60
N ASN A 75 13.32 13.77 -2.67
CA ASN A 75 13.85 12.41 -2.69
C ASN A 75 13.26 11.50 -1.61
N ASN A 76 12.00 11.72 -1.25
CA ASN A 76 11.31 10.88 -0.28
C ASN A 76 10.61 9.71 -0.99
N LYS A 77 10.35 8.63 -0.25
CA LYS A 77 9.58 7.48 -0.72
C LYS A 77 8.27 7.41 0.02
N ILE A 78 7.17 7.39 -0.70
CA ILE A 78 5.82 7.35 -0.15
C ILE A 78 5.18 6.03 -0.54
N TYR A 79 4.98 5.16 0.45
CA TYR A 79 4.39 3.84 0.28
C TYR A 79 3.05 3.73 0.98
N ARG A 80 2.20 2.85 0.45
CA ARG A 80 1.02 2.38 1.17
C ARG A 80 1.46 1.57 2.37
N GLN A 81 0.75 1.71 3.47
CA GLN A 81 0.98 0.85 4.61
C GLN A 81 0.48 -0.56 4.32
N ASP A 82 1.11 -1.56 4.97
CA ASP A 82 0.71 -2.95 4.83
C ASP A 82 -0.75 -3.16 5.30
N PRO A 83 -1.58 -3.87 4.55
CA PRO A 83 -2.98 -4.16 4.91
C PRO A 83 -3.16 -4.94 6.22
N ILE A 84 -2.13 -5.60 6.74
CA ILE A 84 -2.17 -6.26 8.07
C ILE A 84 -2.70 -5.32 9.17
N ASN A 85 -2.60 -4.02 8.99
CA ASN A 85 -3.10 -3.02 9.93
C ASN A 85 -4.56 -2.59 9.68
N GLY A 86 -5.29 -3.33 8.88
CA GLY A 86 -6.73 -3.19 8.73
C GLY A 86 -7.20 -2.22 7.68
N ASP A 87 -6.31 -1.75 6.82
CA ASP A 87 -6.67 -0.79 5.80
C ASP A 87 -6.33 -1.29 4.39
N GLY A 88 -7.30 -1.62 3.66
CA GLY A 88 -7.20 -2.20 2.35
C GLY A 88 -7.30 -3.72 2.43
N SER A 89 -8.36 -4.21 1.91
CA SER A 89 -8.63 -5.64 1.87
C SER A 89 -8.33 -6.18 0.49
N LEU A 90 -7.33 -7.03 0.39
CA LEU A 90 -7.32 -8.02 -0.65
C LEU A 90 -8.06 -9.24 -0.12
N SER A 91 -9.06 -9.68 -0.86
CA SER A 91 -9.80 -10.88 -0.55
C SER A 91 -9.55 -11.92 -1.61
N LEU A 92 -9.29 -13.14 -1.19
CA LEU A 92 -9.25 -14.31 -2.05
C LEU A 92 -10.60 -15.02 -1.96
N ALA A 93 -11.25 -15.20 -3.08
CA ALA A 93 -12.53 -15.88 -3.18
C ALA A 93 -12.44 -17.04 -4.17
N VAL A 94 -13.14 -18.10 -3.86
CA VAL A 94 -13.36 -19.21 -4.78
C VAL A 94 -14.44 -18.77 -5.78
N LYS A 95 -14.12 -18.78 -7.07
CA LYS A 95 -15.07 -18.49 -8.12
C LYS A 95 -15.93 -19.74 -8.36
N ASP A 96 -17.22 -19.55 -8.44
CA ASP A 96 -18.22 -20.63 -8.55
C ASP A 96 -18.20 -21.61 -7.36
N GLY A 97 -17.58 -21.17 -6.24
CA GLY A 97 -17.22 -22.02 -5.13
C GLY A 97 -18.27 -22.17 -4.08
N SER A 98 -19.08 -23.14 -4.19
CA SER A 98 -19.84 -23.66 -3.05
C SER A 98 -19.05 -24.66 -2.21
N SER A 99 -17.87 -25.10 -2.64
CA SER A 99 -17.08 -26.14 -1.98
C SER A 99 -15.61 -25.72 -1.82
N THR A 100 -15.12 -25.86 -0.59
CA THR A 100 -13.71 -25.85 -0.26
C THR A 100 -13.07 -27.24 -0.33
N GLU A 101 -13.85 -28.24 -0.69
CA GLU A 101 -13.40 -29.61 -0.85
C GLU A 101 -13.21 -29.89 -2.34
N LEU A 102 -12.07 -30.48 -2.69
CA LEU A 102 -11.76 -30.91 -4.05
C LEU A 102 -11.59 -32.41 -4.09
N ASN A 103 -12.15 -33.03 -5.12
CA ASN A 103 -11.79 -34.41 -5.51
C ASN A 103 -10.61 -34.34 -6.50
N VAL A 104 -9.99 -35.51 -6.75
CA VAL A 104 -8.80 -35.60 -7.63
C VAL A 104 -9.06 -35.06 -9.04
N ALA A 105 -10.28 -35.08 -9.52
CA ALA A 105 -10.68 -34.58 -10.83
C ALA A 105 -11.19 -33.12 -10.80
N ASP A 106 -11.39 -32.58 -9.61
CA ASP A 106 -12.00 -31.24 -9.47
C ASP A 106 -10.93 -30.14 -9.51
N SER A 107 -11.36 -29.01 -9.99
CA SER A 107 -10.58 -27.76 -9.92
C SER A 107 -11.48 -26.61 -9.49
N ALA A 108 -10.89 -25.63 -8.86
CA ALA A 108 -11.55 -24.38 -8.51
C ALA A 108 -10.74 -23.20 -9.06
N GLU A 109 -11.43 -22.12 -9.35
CA GLU A 109 -10.77 -20.85 -9.72
C GLU A 109 -10.79 -19.90 -8.54
N LEU A 110 -9.66 -19.27 -8.29
CA LEU A 110 -9.53 -18.24 -7.27
C LEU A 110 -9.45 -16.87 -7.91
N THR A 111 -10.08 -15.91 -7.27
CA THR A 111 -10.05 -14.53 -7.71
C THR A 111 -9.59 -13.64 -6.56
N VAL A 112 -8.54 -12.85 -6.77
CA VAL A 112 -8.17 -11.78 -5.87
C VAL A 112 -9.02 -10.57 -6.18
N SER A 113 -9.73 -10.09 -5.18
CA SER A 113 -10.53 -8.86 -5.24
C SER A 113 -10.02 -7.82 -4.24
N GLY A 114 -10.29 -6.57 -4.52
CA GLY A 114 -9.81 -5.47 -3.70
C GLY A 114 -8.60 -4.77 -4.31
N SER A 115 -8.15 -3.74 -3.68
CA SER A 115 -7.14 -2.82 -4.22
C SER A 115 -5.86 -2.74 -3.37
N GLY A 116 -5.69 -3.64 -2.41
CA GLY A 116 -4.67 -3.46 -1.41
C GLY A 116 -4.92 -2.20 -0.58
N ASN A 117 -3.97 -1.81 0.21
CA ASN A 117 -4.06 -0.55 0.94
C ASN A 117 -3.94 0.62 -0.06
N THR A 118 -5.03 1.36 -0.27
CA THR A 118 -5.05 2.51 -1.15
C THR A 118 -4.95 3.80 -0.36
N LEU A 119 -3.99 4.63 -0.73
CA LEU A 119 -4.01 6.03 -0.33
C LEU A 119 -5.04 6.75 -1.20
N SER A 120 -6.06 7.32 -0.58
CA SER A 120 -7.06 8.14 -1.23
C SER A 120 -7.02 9.57 -0.69
N GLY A 121 -7.37 10.52 -1.52
CA GLY A 121 -7.36 11.94 -1.18
C GLY A 121 -6.01 12.61 -1.44
N LYS A 122 -5.86 13.84 -0.96
CA LYS A 122 -4.69 14.68 -1.25
C LYS A 122 -3.56 14.35 -0.29
N LEU A 123 -2.38 14.04 -0.84
CA LEU A 123 -1.19 13.73 -0.03
C LEU A 123 -0.54 14.98 0.57
N TYR A 124 -0.74 16.12 -0.08
CA TYR A 124 -0.16 17.39 0.33
C TYR A 124 -1.23 18.44 0.59
N ASN A 125 -1.01 19.26 1.60
CA ASN A 125 -1.77 20.47 1.84
C ASN A 125 -0.82 21.61 2.15
N PHE A 126 -0.97 22.71 1.40
CA PHE A 126 -0.19 23.94 1.58
C PHE A 126 -1.12 25.13 1.79
N ASN A 127 -0.92 25.84 2.89
CA ASN A 127 -1.72 27.00 3.24
C ASN A 127 -0.83 28.20 3.56
N GLY A 128 -0.83 29.22 2.68
CA GLY A 128 0.00 30.41 2.82
C GLY A 128 1.50 30.12 2.85
N CYS A 129 1.94 29.11 2.11
CA CYS A 129 3.36 28.78 1.94
C CYS A 129 3.95 29.54 0.75
N LYS A 130 5.26 29.76 0.76
CA LYS A 130 6.01 30.43 -0.30
C LYS A 130 7.31 29.71 -0.61
N ASN A 131 7.70 29.68 -1.89
CA ASN A 131 8.89 28.96 -2.36
C ASN A 131 8.90 27.48 -1.91
N VAL A 132 7.85 26.75 -2.24
CA VAL A 132 7.75 25.31 -1.98
C VAL A 132 8.41 24.55 -3.12
N VAL A 133 9.33 23.65 -2.82
CA VAL A 133 10.01 22.78 -3.79
C VAL A 133 9.64 21.34 -3.51
N ILE A 134 9.06 20.68 -4.51
CA ILE A 134 8.75 19.24 -4.51
C ILE A 134 9.58 18.59 -5.60
N GLU A 135 10.50 17.72 -5.24
CA GLU A 135 11.48 17.21 -6.21
C GLU A 135 11.81 15.75 -5.98
N GLY A 136 11.71 14.97 -7.05
CA GLY A 136 12.28 13.62 -7.13
C GLY A 136 11.71 12.61 -6.14
N ASN A 137 10.48 12.80 -5.65
CA ASN A 137 9.87 11.84 -4.74
C ASN A 137 9.33 10.63 -5.51
N GLU A 138 9.42 9.46 -4.89
CA GLU A 138 8.90 8.21 -5.41
C GLU A 138 7.57 7.86 -4.75
N TYR A 139 6.59 7.43 -5.56
CA TYR A 139 5.27 7.06 -5.09
C TYR A 139 4.95 5.61 -5.46
N ASP A 140 4.43 4.88 -4.49
CA ASP A 140 4.10 3.47 -4.62
C ASP A 140 3.13 3.20 -5.78
N GLY A 141 3.49 2.24 -6.65
CA GLY A 141 2.67 1.80 -7.76
C GLY A 141 2.32 2.86 -8.79
N GLY A 142 3.15 3.90 -8.94
CA GLY A 142 2.88 5.00 -9.87
C GLY A 142 1.72 5.90 -9.44
N MET A 143 1.45 5.97 -8.15
CA MET A 143 0.42 6.80 -7.53
C MET A 143 0.53 8.26 -7.98
N ASN A 144 -0.57 8.86 -8.36
CA ASN A 144 -0.65 10.30 -8.55
C ASN A 144 -0.75 10.99 -7.20
N ALA A 145 0.24 11.80 -6.87
CA ALA A 145 0.21 12.61 -5.67
C ALA A 145 -0.58 13.89 -5.92
N GLY A 146 -1.66 14.09 -5.20
CA GLY A 146 -2.46 15.32 -5.27
C GLY A 146 -2.15 16.27 -4.13
N SER A 147 -2.43 17.55 -4.35
CA SER A 147 -2.31 18.58 -3.32
C SER A 147 -3.54 19.49 -3.27
N SER A 148 -3.72 20.12 -2.12
CA SER A 148 -4.55 21.33 -1.99
C SER A 148 -3.68 22.54 -1.68
N ILE A 149 -4.08 23.68 -2.20
CA ILE A 149 -3.46 24.97 -1.91
C ILE A 149 -4.52 25.97 -1.44
N SER A 150 -4.18 26.80 -0.48
CA SER A 150 -5.00 27.91 -0.01
C SER A 150 -4.13 29.08 0.45
N ASN A 151 -4.63 30.30 0.30
CA ASN A 151 -3.92 31.53 0.65
C ASN A 151 -2.52 31.66 0.01
N MET A 152 -2.35 31.07 -1.16
CA MET A 152 -1.12 31.10 -1.96
C MET A 152 -1.45 30.83 -3.43
N SER A 153 -0.50 31.01 -4.32
CA SER A 153 -0.61 30.73 -5.75
C SER A 153 0.05 29.40 -6.12
N ALA A 154 -0.38 28.78 -7.22
CA ALA A 154 0.32 27.65 -7.79
C ALA A 154 1.77 27.97 -8.18
N SER A 155 2.08 29.22 -8.52
CA SER A 155 3.44 29.68 -8.81
C SER A 155 4.37 29.72 -7.59
N ASP A 156 3.84 29.59 -6.37
CA ASP A 156 4.63 29.44 -5.16
C ASP A 156 5.17 28.04 -4.95
N ILE A 157 4.78 27.08 -5.84
CA ILE A 157 5.21 25.68 -5.80
C ILE A 157 5.96 25.34 -7.09
N THR A 158 7.18 24.84 -6.94
CA THR A 158 7.98 24.26 -8.02
C THR A 158 7.98 22.76 -7.90
N VAL A 159 7.55 22.06 -8.96
CA VAL A 159 7.55 20.58 -9.03
C VAL A 159 8.56 20.17 -10.09
N THR A 160 9.56 19.36 -9.73
CA THR A 160 10.62 18.92 -10.63
C THR A 160 10.86 17.42 -10.49
N ASN A 161 10.79 16.69 -11.60
CA ASN A 161 10.98 15.24 -11.63
C ASN A 161 10.12 14.50 -10.58
N ASP A 162 8.87 14.92 -10.46
CA ASP A 162 7.94 14.45 -9.43
C ASP A 162 6.54 14.26 -10.00
N ALA A 163 5.80 13.29 -9.49
CA ALA A 163 4.43 13.01 -9.92
C ALA A 163 3.39 13.85 -9.17
N MET A 164 3.80 14.74 -8.28
CA MET A 164 2.89 15.61 -7.54
C MET A 164 2.16 16.58 -8.47
N LYS A 165 0.86 16.69 -8.27
CA LYS A 165 -0.02 17.60 -9.02
C LYS A 165 -0.58 18.66 -8.11
N VAL A 166 -0.30 19.89 -8.46
CA VAL A 166 -0.77 21.06 -7.70
C VAL A 166 -2.29 21.18 -7.85
N ASN A 167 -2.97 21.33 -6.73
CA ASN A 167 -4.42 21.54 -6.63
C ASN A 167 -5.27 20.46 -7.32
N ALA A 168 -4.85 19.22 -7.19
CA ALA A 168 -5.53 18.05 -7.73
C ALA A 168 -5.75 16.98 -6.65
N ASP A 169 -6.70 16.09 -6.87
CA ASP A 169 -6.89 14.92 -6.01
C ASP A 169 -5.87 13.84 -6.37
N SER A 170 -5.46 13.09 -5.34
CA SER A 170 -4.70 11.87 -5.54
C SER A 170 -5.65 10.75 -5.96
N THR A 171 -5.37 10.12 -7.07
CA THR A 171 -6.03 8.87 -7.46
C THR A 171 -5.02 7.75 -7.33
N THR A 172 -5.30 6.79 -6.48
CA THR A 172 -4.46 5.63 -6.32
C THR A 172 -5.25 4.39 -6.66
N ALA A 173 -5.07 3.88 -7.86
CA ALA A 173 -5.42 2.49 -8.14
C ALA A 173 -4.24 1.62 -7.73
N ALA A 174 -4.48 0.60 -6.93
CA ALA A 174 -3.47 -0.41 -6.69
C ALA A 174 -3.39 -1.32 -7.91
N ASN A 175 -2.68 -0.89 -8.93
CA ASN A 175 -2.35 -1.73 -10.07
C ASN A 175 -1.14 -2.57 -9.66
N GLY A 176 -1.37 -3.85 -9.37
CA GLY A 176 -0.33 -4.79 -9.01
C GLY A 176 -0.48 -6.09 -9.78
N THR A 177 0.59 -6.86 -9.82
CA THR A 177 0.55 -8.22 -10.34
C THR A 177 0.08 -9.16 -9.24
N VAL A 178 -0.89 -9.99 -9.56
CA VAL A 178 -1.45 -10.99 -8.64
C VAL A 178 -0.69 -12.30 -8.77
N TYR A 179 -0.41 -12.91 -7.64
CA TYR A 179 0.23 -14.22 -7.52
C TYR A 179 -0.56 -15.10 -6.55
N TYR A 180 -0.34 -16.42 -6.64
CA TYR A 180 -0.95 -17.40 -5.76
C TYR A 180 0.11 -18.36 -5.26
N GLU A 181 -0.01 -18.81 -4.01
CA GLU A 181 0.89 -19.76 -3.36
C GLU A 181 0.06 -20.80 -2.59
N SER A 182 0.43 -22.07 -2.71
CA SER A 182 -0.07 -23.16 -1.86
C SER A 182 0.98 -23.47 -0.81
N ASP A 183 0.56 -23.67 0.43
CA ASP A 183 1.44 -24.12 1.53
C ASP A 183 1.78 -25.62 1.43
N ASN A 184 1.03 -26.37 0.60
CA ASN A 184 1.29 -27.78 0.37
C ASN A 184 0.91 -28.22 -1.06
N GLU A 185 1.84 -28.10 -1.99
CA GLU A 185 1.64 -28.47 -3.39
C GLU A 185 1.45 -30.00 -3.62
N LYS A 186 1.72 -30.84 -2.62
CA LYS A 186 1.42 -32.27 -2.70
C LYS A 186 -0.06 -32.54 -2.53
N VAL A 187 -0.79 -31.62 -1.93
CA VAL A 187 -2.24 -31.69 -1.73
C VAL A 187 -2.97 -30.87 -2.77
N VAL A 188 -2.56 -29.62 -2.94
CA VAL A 188 -3.21 -28.67 -3.86
C VAL A 188 -2.16 -27.88 -4.61
N LYS A 189 -2.26 -27.84 -5.93
CA LYS A 189 -1.48 -26.94 -6.79
C LYS A 189 -2.34 -25.76 -7.23
N VAL A 190 -1.72 -24.60 -7.36
CA VAL A 190 -2.38 -23.41 -7.88
C VAL A 190 -1.58 -22.83 -9.05
N SER A 191 -2.27 -22.48 -10.13
CA SER A 191 -1.67 -21.85 -11.30
C SER A 191 -1.46 -20.35 -11.08
N SER A 192 -0.68 -19.73 -11.95
CA SER A 192 -0.50 -18.27 -11.98
C SER A 192 -1.80 -17.48 -12.25
N THR A 193 -2.83 -18.14 -12.76
CA THR A 193 -4.15 -17.56 -13.03
C THR A 193 -5.17 -17.88 -11.94
N GLY A 194 -4.74 -18.52 -10.84
CA GLY A 194 -5.62 -18.84 -9.72
C GLY A 194 -6.42 -20.14 -9.86
N VAL A 195 -6.10 -20.97 -10.88
CA VAL A 195 -6.75 -22.30 -10.99
C VAL A 195 -6.10 -23.25 -9.99
N VAL A 196 -6.92 -23.78 -9.10
CA VAL A 196 -6.55 -24.73 -8.05
C VAL A 196 -6.91 -26.14 -8.49
N THR A 197 -5.96 -27.05 -8.39
CA THR A 197 -6.14 -28.48 -8.78
C THR A 197 -5.68 -29.37 -7.66
N ALA A 198 -6.46 -30.40 -7.37
CA ALA A 198 -6.10 -31.45 -6.42
C ALA A 198 -4.88 -32.21 -6.92
N ALA A 199 -3.94 -32.50 -6.02
CA ALA A 199 -2.72 -33.25 -6.29
C ALA A 199 -2.61 -34.50 -5.41
N GLY A 200 -3.24 -34.52 -4.24
CA GLY A 200 -3.27 -35.67 -3.33
C GLY A 200 -4.19 -35.38 -2.18
N ALA A 201 -4.58 -36.46 -1.45
CA ALA A 201 -5.46 -36.33 -0.29
C ALA A 201 -4.79 -35.52 0.85
N GLY A 202 -5.57 -34.71 1.54
CA GLY A 202 -5.12 -33.91 2.66
C GLY A 202 -5.72 -32.51 2.68
N THR A 203 -5.10 -31.63 3.44
CA THR A 203 -5.52 -30.24 3.57
C THR A 203 -4.35 -29.30 3.19
N ALA A 204 -4.65 -28.26 2.43
CA ALA A 204 -3.71 -27.22 2.08
C ALA A 204 -4.39 -25.83 2.09
N ASN A 205 -3.63 -24.79 2.41
CA ASN A 205 -4.09 -23.41 2.30
C ASN A 205 -3.50 -22.76 1.06
N VAL A 206 -4.33 -22.06 0.34
CA VAL A 206 -3.90 -21.20 -0.77
C VAL A 206 -4.07 -19.76 -0.36
N THR A 207 -3.05 -18.98 -0.60
CA THR A 207 -3.04 -17.52 -0.36
C THR A 207 -2.76 -16.82 -1.67
N GLY A 208 -3.53 -15.78 -1.98
CA GLY A 208 -3.20 -14.84 -3.04
C GLY A 208 -2.42 -13.66 -2.48
N TYR A 209 -1.68 -13.00 -3.34
CA TYR A 209 -1.10 -11.71 -2.99
C TYR A 209 -0.91 -10.83 -4.23
N MET A 210 -0.96 -9.53 -4.00
CA MET A 210 -0.68 -8.53 -5.01
C MET A 210 0.66 -7.87 -4.72
N VAL A 211 1.47 -7.67 -5.76
CA VAL A 211 2.71 -6.89 -5.65
C VAL A 211 2.49 -5.52 -6.27
N VAL A 212 2.63 -4.48 -5.47
CA VAL A 212 2.50 -3.08 -5.85
C VAL A 212 3.74 -2.33 -5.38
N GLY A 213 4.42 -1.63 -6.26
CA GLY A 213 5.64 -0.91 -5.90
C GLY A 213 6.73 -1.78 -5.27
N GLY A 214 6.79 -3.07 -5.64
CA GLY A 214 7.73 -4.03 -5.06
C GLY A 214 7.33 -4.61 -3.69
N ARG A 215 6.17 -4.23 -3.14
CA ARG A 215 5.67 -4.73 -1.85
C ARG A 215 4.57 -5.77 -2.05
N LYS A 216 4.62 -6.84 -1.25
CA LYS A 216 3.57 -7.86 -1.19
C LYS A 216 2.41 -7.39 -0.30
N PHE A 217 1.19 -7.53 -0.81
CA PHE A 217 -0.07 -7.36 -0.08
C PHE A 217 -0.80 -8.70 -0.10
N PRO A 218 -0.80 -9.45 1.01
CA PRO A 218 -1.44 -10.75 1.07
C PRO A 218 -2.95 -10.64 1.19
N THR A 219 -3.64 -11.70 0.76
CA THR A 219 -5.07 -11.92 1.01
C THR A 219 -5.27 -12.75 2.29
N ASN A 220 -6.53 -13.00 2.64
CA ASN A 220 -6.86 -14.13 3.48
C ASN A 220 -6.41 -15.45 2.79
N ALA A 221 -6.24 -16.51 3.56
CA ALA A 221 -6.06 -17.85 3.03
C ALA A 221 -7.41 -18.52 2.77
N VAL A 222 -7.46 -19.37 1.75
CA VAL A 222 -8.57 -20.29 1.51
C VAL A 222 -8.07 -21.71 1.74
N THR A 223 -8.73 -22.43 2.62
CA THR A 223 -8.40 -23.82 2.94
C THR A 223 -9.10 -24.75 1.99
N PHE A 224 -8.35 -25.66 1.38
CA PHE A 224 -8.87 -26.75 0.56
C PHE A 224 -8.63 -28.09 1.24
N THR A 225 -9.64 -28.94 1.25
CA THR A 225 -9.54 -30.34 1.66
C THR A 225 -9.74 -31.22 0.44
N VAL A 226 -8.73 -31.98 0.11
CA VAL A 226 -8.83 -33.01 -0.94
C VAL A 226 -9.19 -34.33 -0.28
N SER A 227 -10.41 -34.79 -0.52
CA SER A 227 -10.83 -36.10 -0.09
C SER A 227 -10.12 -37.12 -0.97
N GLY A 228 -9.40 -38.04 -0.36
CA GLY A 228 -8.93 -39.20 -1.09
C GLY A 228 -10.17 -39.97 -1.58
N SER A 229 -10.49 -39.91 -2.89
CA SER A 229 -11.16 -41.06 -3.42
C SER A 229 -10.23 -42.22 -3.12
N ASP A 230 -10.73 -43.23 -2.45
CA ASP A 230 -10.00 -44.48 -2.32
C ASP A 230 -9.50 -44.89 -3.72
N LEU A 231 -8.30 -44.48 -4.07
CA LEU A 231 -7.44 -45.33 -4.87
C LEU A 231 -7.15 -46.49 -3.93
N GLY A 232 -8.31 -47.05 -3.48
CA GLY A 232 -8.40 -48.07 -2.51
C GLY A 232 -7.41 -49.10 -2.88
N ASN A 233 -6.58 -49.40 -1.95
CA ASN A 233 -5.90 -50.67 -1.97
C ASN A 233 -5.80 -51.28 -3.38
N LEU A 234 -5.07 -50.57 -4.27
CA LEU A 234 -4.43 -51.30 -5.35
C LEU A 234 -3.53 -52.27 -4.60
N PRO A 235 -3.80 -53.58 -4.60
CA PRO A 235 -2.95 -54.48 -3.89
C PRO A 235 -1.54 -54.27 -4.40
N SER A 236 -0.65 -53.84 -3.52
CA SER A 236 0.76 -53.75 -3.80
C SER A 236 1.22 -55.20 -4.07
N GLY A 237 1.36 -55.51 -5.36
CA GLY A 237 1.84 -56.81 -5.81
C GLY A 237 0.76 -57.68 -6.41
N ILE A 238 0.44 -57.49 -7.68
CA ILE A 238 0.03 -58.60 -8.52
C ILE A 238 1.31 -59.35 -8.86
N GLU A 239 1.67 -60.37 -8.10
CA GLU A 239 2.61 -61.38 -8.55
C GLU A 239 1.89 -62.20 -9.64
N LEU A 240 2.31 -62.00 -10.88
CA LEU A 240 1.97 -62.90 -11.96
C LEU A 240 2.84 -64.15 -11.79
N THR A 241 2.33 -65.16 -11.14
CA THR A 241 2.91 -66.48 -11.21
C THR A 241 2.57 -67.07 -12.58
N ALA A 242 3.60 -67.31 -13.39
CA ALA A 242 3.46 -68.09 -14.61
C ALA A 242 2.93 -69.51 -14.23
N ALA A 243 1.83 -69.87 -14.83
CA ALA A 243 1.39 -71.24 -14.77
C ALA A 243 2.25 -72.07 -15.71
N ASP A 244 2.78 -73.17 -15.18
CA ASP A 244 3.47 -74.26 -15.93
C ASP A 244 2.53 -74.97 -16.93
#